data_280d3ed920990f851354a8866ce37df3
#
_entry.id   280d3ed920990f851354a8866ce37df3
#
_cell.length_a   1.000
_cell.length_b   1.000
_cell.length_c   1.000
_cell.angle_alpha   90.00
_cell.angle_beta   90.00
_cell.angle_gamma   90.00
#
_symmetry.space_group_name_H-M   'P 1'
#
loop_
_entity.id
_entity.type
_entity.pdbx_description
1 polymer ?
#
loop_
_entity_poly.entity_id
_entity_poly.type
_entity_poly.pdbx_seq_one_letter_code
_entity_poly.pdbx_strand_id
1 'polypeptide(L)'
;IKAVFDHLNETELKNGFTIGINDDVTHTSLPCDETFHVPADCTSCLFWGLGSDGTVSANKSTVKIIGDNTDMYAQAYFAYDSKKAGGVTRSHLRFGKSPIRSTYYISNADFISCSLDAYMFKYDMVRNIKDGGTFLLNTTFSKEEIVEHMPNRMKAQLAKKHAKFYIINATKIAQEI
;
A
#
# COMPACT_ATOMS: atom_id res chain seq x y z
N ILE A 1 4.72 -15.11 -11.37
CA ILE A 1 4.17 -15.24 -12.73
C ILE A 1 5.19 -14.77 -13.75
N LYS A 2 5.69 -13.51 -13.67
CA LYS A 2 6.69 -12.99 -14.65
C LYS A 2 7.85 -13.96 -14.84
N ALA A 3 8.49 -14.41 -13.76
CA ALA A 3 9.63 -15.34 -13.84
C ALA A 3 9.33 -16.63 -14.62
N VAL A 4 8.10 -17.15 -14.53
CA VAL A 4 7.70 -18.33 -15.33
C VAL A 4 7.63 -18.01 -16.82
N PHE A 5 7.02 -16.87 -17.16
CA PHE A 5 6.95 -16.45 -18.56
C PHE A 5 8.32 -16.07 -19.14
N ASP A 6 9.19 -15.46 -18.32
CA ASP A 6 10.56 -15.18 -18.74
C ASP A 6 11.31 -16.49 -19.03
N HIS A 7 11.15 -17.51 -18.18
CA HIS A 7 11.77 -18.82 -18.35
C HIS A 7 11.32 -19.53 -19.65
N LEU A 8 10.07 -19.34 -20.08
CA LEU A 8 9.59 -19.91 -21.34
C LEU A 8 10.32 -19.35 -22.58
N ASN A 9 11.00 -18.23 -22.46
CA ASN A 9 11.80 -17.64 -23.54
C ASN A 9 13.27 -18.05 -23.51
N GLU A 10 13.68 -18.88 -22.53
CA GLU A 10 15.04 -19.37 -22.42
C GLU A 10 15.29 -20.53 -23.43
N THR A 11 16.54 -20.69 -23.83
CA THR A 11 16.93 -21.74 -24.81
C THR A 11 16.82 -23.14 -24.20
N GLU A 12 17.05 -23.25 -22.88
CA GLU A 12 16.95 -24.51 -22.14
C GLU A 12 15.93 -24.36 -21.02
N LEU A 13 14.85 -25.14 -21.08
CA LEU A 13 13.77 -25.11 -20.07
C LEU A 13 14.08 -26.07 -18.95
N LYS A 14 14.08 -25.57 -17.72
CA LYS A 14 14.09 -26.40 -16.50
C LYS A 14 12.69 -26.98 -16.24
N ASN A 15 12.63 -28.27 -15.95
CA ASN A 15 11.44 -28.90 -15.40
C ASN A 15 11.59 -29.07 -13.89
N GLY A 16 10.49 -29.03 -13.14
CA GLY A 16 10.51 -29.20 -11.68
C GLY A 16 11.20 -28.05 -10.96
N PHE A 17 10.98 -26.81 -11.39
CA PHE A 17 11.54 -25.61 -10.77
C PHE A 17 10.68 -25.10 -9.61
N THR A 18 11.31 -24.35 -8.73
CA THR A 18 10.67 -23.51 -7.71
C THR A 18 10.87 -22.03 -8.06
N ILE A 19 10.24 -21.11 -7.34
CA ILE A 19 10.39 -19.66 -7.57
C ILE A 19 10.53 -18.94 -6.23
N GLY A 20 11.47 -18.00 -6.15
CA GLY A 20 11.62 -17.08 -5.02
C GLY A 20 12.21 -17.73 -3.77
N ILE A 21 12.90 -18.85 -3.88
CA ILE A 21 13.65 -19.45 -2.78
C ILE A 21 15.08 -18.90 -2.83
N ASN A 22 15.48 -18.16 -1.80
CA ASN A 22 16.79 -17.51 -1.74
C ASN A 22 17.90 -18.44 -1.23
N ASP A 23 17.56 -19.41 -0.38
CA ASP A 23 18.45 -20.45 0.17
C ASP A 23 18.24 -21.80 -0.55
N ASP A 24 18.12 -21.76 -1.86
CA ASP A 24 17.81 -22.91 -2.71
C ASP A 24 18.99 -23.90 -2.79
N VAL A 25 19.01 -24.89 -1.89
CA VAL A 25 20.01 -25.94 -1.83
C VAL A 25 20.01 -26.82 -3.08
N THR A 26 18.86 -26.93 -3.74
CA THR A 26 18.67 -27.79 -4.94
C THR A 26 19.01 -27.08 -6.24
N HIS A 27 19.24 -25.77 -6.20
CA HIS A 27 19.48 -24.92 -7.39
C HIS A 27 18.40 -25.04 -8.47
N THR A 28 17.15 -25.24 -8.02
CA THR A 28 15.98 -25.34 -8.90
C THR A 28 15.16 -24.04 -8.96
N SER A 29 15.42 -23.07 -8.10
CA SER A 29 14.65 -21.84 -8.04
C SER A 29 14.97 -20.89 -9.20
N LEU A 30 13.94 -20.45 -9.88
CA LEU A 30 14.05 -19.39 -10.87
C LEU A 30 14.25 -18.04 -10.17
N PRO A 31 15.09 -17.15 -10.71
CA PRO A 31 15.25 -15.81 -10.15
C PRO A 31 13.96 -15.00 -10.26
N CYS A 32 13.66 -14.21 -9.22
CA CYS A 32 12.56 -13.27 -9.21
C CYS A 32 13.10 -11.84 -9.29
N ASP A 33 12.51 -11.05 -10.16
CA ASP A 33 12.73 -9.60 -10.18
C ASP A 33 11.85 -8.95 -9.11
N GLU A 34 12.43 -8.67 -7.95
CA GLU A 34 11.74 -8.01 -6.84
C GLU A 34 11.40 -6.54 -7.13
N THR A 35 12.01 -5.95 -8.15
CA THR A 35 11.75 -4.57 -8.57
C THR A 35 10.60 -4.45 -9.56
N PHE A 36 10.14 -5.60 -10.10
CA PHE A 36 9.06 -5.60 -11.06
C PHE A 36 7.73 -5.18 -10.45
N HIS A 37 7.15 -4.17 -11.04
CA HIS A 37 5.78 -3.73 -10.75
C HIS A 37 4.97 -3.73 -12.04
N VAL A 38 3.74 -4.21 -11.97
CA VAL A 38 2.84 -4.14 -13.12
C VAL A 38 2.57 -2.67 -13.44
N PRO A 39 2.87 -2.19 -14.65
CA PRO A 39 2.54 -0.83 -15.04
C PRO A 39 1.03 -0.62 -14.91
N ALA A 40 0.63 0.45 -14.25
CA ALA A 40 -0.76 0.83 -14.11
C ALA A 40 -0.91 2.32 -14.39
N ASP A 41 -1.76 2.64 -15.37
CA ASP A 41 -2.15 4.02 -15.70
C ASP A 41 -3.30 4.46 -14.77
N CYS A 42 -3.01 4.42 -13.47
CA CYS A 42 -3.98 4.82 -12.45
C CYS A 42 -3.26 5.30 -11.20
N THR A 43 -3.93 6.16 -10.44
CA THR A 43 -3.52 6.52 -9.08
C THR A 43 -3.85 5.37 -8.13
N SER A 44 -2.88 4.94 -7.35
CA SER A 44 -2.98 3.83 -6.41
C SER A 44 -2.87 4.33 -4.98
N CYS A 45 -3.90 4.11 -4.16
CA CYS A 45 -3.97 4.59 -2.78
C CYS A 45 -4.13 3.42 -1.81
N LEU A 46 -3.40 3.46 -0.70
CA LEU A 46 -3.45 2.44 0.34
C LEU A 46 -3.81 3.11 1.68
N PHE A 47 -4.86 2.62 2.31
CA PHE A 47 -5.34 3.15 3.59
C PHE A 47 -5.22 2.08 4.67
N TRP A 48 -4.54 2.43 5.75
CA TRP A 48 -4.40 1.59 6.94
C TRP A 48 -5.34 2.10 8.01
N GLY A 49 -6.28 1.25 8.43
CA GLY A 49 -7.29 1.56 9.42
C GLY A 49 -7.39 0.50 10.50
N LEU A 50 -8.08 0.85 11.58
CA LEU A 50 -8.44 -0.07 12.64
C LEU A 50 -9.84 -0.62 12.36
N GLY A 51 -10.06 -1.90 12.57
CA GLY A 51 -11.37 -2.52 12.44
C GLY A 51 -12.41 -1.79 13.28
N SER A 52 -13.49 -1.37 12.64
CA SER A 52 -14.60 -0.58 13.20
C SER A 52 -14.34 0.91 13.43
N ASP A 53 -13.25 1.48 12.89
CA ASP A 53 -12.95 2.91 12.98
C ASP A 53 -13.63 3.79 11.89
N GLY A 54 -14.41 3.18 11.01
CA GLY A 54 -15.09 3.89 9.91
C GLY A 54 -14.25 4.07 8.64
N THR A 55 -12.95 3.79 8.66
CA THR A 55 -12.04 3.97 7.51
C THR A 55 -12.50 3.21 6.28
N VAL A 56 -12.98 1.97 6.43
CA VAL A 56 -13.49 1.16 5.31
C VAL A 56 -14.73 1.79 4.69
N SER A 57 -15.66 2.29 5.50
CA SER A 57 -16.88 2.95 5.01
C SER A 57 -16.57 4.26 4.30
N ALA A 58 -15.64 5.06 4.83
CA ALA A 58 -15.15 6.28 4.18
C ALA A 58 -14.53 5.97 2.81
N ASN A 59 -13.70 4.93 2.72
CA ASN A 59 -13.09 4.52 1.46
C ASN A 59 -14.09 3.98 0.45
N LYS A 60 -15.15 3.27 0.89
CA LYS A 60 -16.27 2.88 0.00
C LYS A 60 -16.99 4.10 -0.56
N SER A 61 -17.26 5.10 0.28
CA SER A 61 -17.86 6.35 -0.16
C SER A 61 -16.96 7.11 -1.13
N THR A 62 -15.65 7.14 -0.88
CA THR A 62 -14.68 7.78 -1.78
C THR A 62 -14.72 7.16 -3.18
N VAL A 63 -14.70 5.83 -3.29
CA VAL A 63 -14.78 5.13 -4.59
C VAL A 63 -16.09 5.46 -5.30
N LYS A 64 -17.21 5.47 -4.56
CA LYS A 64 -18.51 5.83 -5.12
C LYS A 64 -18.54 7.28 -5.62
N ILE A 65 -18.03 8.23 -4.83
CA ILE A 65 -17.96 9.64 -5.23
C ILE A 65 -17.13 9.81 -6.50
N ILE A 66 -15.99 9.16 -6.61
CA ILE A 66 -15.14 9.21 -7.80
C ILE A 66 -15.90 8.64 -9.01
N GLY A 67 -16.52 7.46 -8.87
CA GLY A 67 -17.25 6.83 -9.97
C GLY A 67 -18.49 7.59 -10.41
N ASP A 68 -19.23 8.20 -9.47
CA ASP A 68 -20.48 8.91 -9.77
C ASP A 68 -20.27 10.33 -10.28
N ASN A 69 -19.15 10.99 -9.93
CA ASN A 69 -18.94 12.41 -10.19
C ASN A 69 -17.75 12.72 -11.13
N THR A 70 -17.08 11.70 -11.65
CA THR A 70 -15.95 11.88 -12.58
C THR A 70 -16.00 10.85 -13.71
N ASP A 71 -15.30 11.11 -14.80
CA ASP A 71 -15.12 10.16 -15.91
C ASP A 71 -14.04 9.11 -15.61
N MET A 72 -13.68 8.94 -14.35
CA MET A 72 -12.66 7.96 -13.94
C MET A 72 -13.26 6.60 -13.65
N TYR A 73 -12.55 5.56 -14.04
CA TYR A 73 -12.75 4.22 -13.51
C TYR A 73 -12.23 4.16 -12.10
N ALA A 74 -12.94 3.48 -11.21
CA ALA A 74 -12.53 3.29 -9.83
C ALA A 74 -12.64 1.82 -9.44
N GLN A 75 -11.67 1.35 -8.65
CA GLN A 75 -11.64 0.00 -8.11
C GLN A 75 -11.24 0.05 -6.64
N ALA A 76 -11.90 -0.74 -5.81
CA ALA A 76 -11.51 -0.91 -4.42
C ALA A 76 -11.45 -2.37 -4.04
N TYR A 77 -10.50 -2.69 -3.17
CA TYR A 77 -10.41 -3.98 -2.49
C TYR A 77 -10.11 -3.75 -1.01
N PHE A 78 -10.83 -4.45 -0.13
CA PHE A 78 -10.73 -4.29 1.31
C PHE A 78 -10.21 -5.58 1.93
N ALA A 79 -9.00 -5.52 2.49
CA ALA A 79 -8.39 -6.62 3.22
C ALA A 79 -8.60 -6.42 4.73
N TYR A 80 -9.08 -7.47 5.38
CA TYR A 80 -9.35 -7.49 6.80
C TYR A 80 -8.44 -8.49 7.50
N ASP A 81 -8.09 -8.20 8.76
CA ASP A 81 -7.55 -9.19 9.66
C ASP A 81 -8.67 -10.18 10.07
N SER A 82 -8.29 -11.38 10.48
CA SER A 82 -9.25 -12.39 11.00
C SER A 82 -9.99 -11.95 12.26
N LYS A 83 -9.46 -11.00 13.02
CA LYS A 83 -10.14 -10.37 14.16
C LYS A 83 -11.16 -9.35 13.69
N LYS A 84 -12.43 -9.49 14.11
CA LYS A 84 -13.50 -8.55 13.78
C LYS A 84 -13.32 -7.17 14.39
N ALA A 85 -12.86 -7.07 15.64
CA ALA A 85 -12.66 -5.81 16.33
C ALA A 85 -11.19 -5.62 16.69
N GLY A 86 -10.64 -4.43 16.44
CA GLY A 86 -9.26 -4.09 16.74
C GLY A 86 -8.22 -4.71 15.81
N GLY A 87 -8.64 -5.42 14.74
CA GLY A 87 -7.77 -5.91 13.69
C GLY A 87 -7.41 -4.80 12.69
N VAL A 88 -6.29 -4.96 11.98
CA VAL A 88 -5.90 -4.01 10.94
C VAL A 88 -6.79 -4.18 9.70
N THR A 89 -7.18 -3.06 9.10
CA THR A 89 -7.82 -3.04 7.78
C THR A 89 -6.90 -2.36 6.78
N ARG A 90 -6.86 -2.88 5.55
CA ARG A 90 -6.12 -2.28 4.45
C ARG A 90 -7.06 -2.11 3.27
N SER A 91 -7.33 -0.86 2.92
CA SER A 91 -8.15 -0.52 1.76
C SER A 91 -7.24 -0.15 0.60
N HIS A 92 -7.39 -0.86 -0.51
CA HIS A 92 -6.63 -0.66 -1.73
C HIS A 92 -7.56 -0.01 -2.76
N LEU A 93 -7.31 1.26 -3.09
CA LEU A 93 -8.10 2.04 -4.04
C LEU A 93 -7.26 2.37 -5.26
N ARG A 94 -7.86 2.20 -6.44
CA ARG A 94 -7.29 2.65 -7.71
C ARG A 94 -8.31 3.48 -8.45
N PHE A 95 -7.87 4.54 -9.08
CA PHE A 95 -8.71 5.34 -9.96
C PHE A 95 -7.89 5.97 -11.08
N GLY A 96 -8.48 6.07 -12.28
CA GLY A 96 -7.80 6.54 -13.46
C GLY A 96 -8.72 6.62 -14.67
N LYS A 97 -8.20 7.13 -15.77
CA LYS A 97 -8.97 7.35 -17.02
C LYS A 97 -9.12 6.07 -17.87
N SER A 98 -8.35 5.05 -17.59
CA SER A 98 -8.40 3.78 -18.29
C SER A 98 -9.07 2.69 -17.46
N PRO A 99 -9.71 1.66 -18.04
CA PRO A 99 -10.33 0.56 -17.33
C PRO A 99 -9.32 -0.16 -16.43
N ILE A 100 -9.66 -0.30 -15.15
CA ILE A 100 -8.80 -0.92 -14.14
C ILE A 100 -9.16 -2.40 -14.03
N ARG A 101 -8.21 -3.28 -14.39
CA ARG A 101 -8.38 -4.74 -14.34
C ARG A 101 -7.37 -5.39 -13.39
N SER A 102 -7.02 -4.70 -12.30
CA SER A 102 -6.02 -5.13 -11.33
C SER A 102 -6.66 -6.00 -10.25
N THR A 103 -6.42 -7.30 -10.29
CA THR A 103 -6.96 -8.29 -9.32
C THR A 103 -6.00 -8.58 -8.16
N TYR A 104 -5.02 -7.71 -7.93
CA TYR A 104 -3.95 -7.85 -6.94
C TYR A 104 -3.87 -6.64 -6.02
N TYR A 105 -3.25 -6.83 -4.87
CA TYR A 105 -3.01 -5.76 -3.90
C TYR A 105 -2.08 -4.69 -4.47
N ILE A 106 -2.24 -3.45 -4.00
CA ILE A 106 -1.31 -2.37 -4.31
C ILE A 106 0.01 -2.66 -3.61
N SER A 107 1.06 -2.83 -4.40
CA SER A 107 2.45 -2.96 -3.94
C SER A 107 3.31 -1.73 -4.23
N ASN A 108 2.74 -0.75 -4.96
CA ASN A 108 3.41 0.49 -5.33
C ASN A 108 2.38 1.62 -5.32
N ALA A 109 2.33 2.39 -4.22
CA ALA A 109 1.29 3.36 -3.93
C ALA A 109 1.74 4.80 -4.16
N ASP A 110 0.90 5.60 -4.82
CA ASP A 110 1.07 7.05 -4.96
C ASP A 110 0.75 7.78 -3.65
N PHE A 111 -0.22 7.23 -2.90
CA PHE A 111 -0.69 7.77 -1.64
C PHE A 111 -0.88 6.66 -0.60
N ILE A 112 -0.37 6.87 0.60
CA ILE A 112 -0.61 6.00 1.75
C ILE A 112 -1.17 6.84 2.89
N SER A 113 -2.25 6.40 3.49
CA SER A 113 -2.80 7.01 4.70
C SER A 113 -2.86 6.00 5.84
N CYS A 114 -2.64 6.47 7.07
CA CYS A 114 -2.78 5.68 8.27
C CYS A 114 -3.63 6.41 9.30
N SER A 115 -4.70 5.76 9.77
CA SER A 115 -5.62 6.34 10.75
C SER A 115 -5.15 6.20 12.20
N LEU A 116 -4.13 5.36 12.47
CA LEU A 116 -3.66 5.08 13.82
C LEU A 116 -2.12 5.12 13.87
N ASP A 117 -1.57 6.09 14.58
CA ASP A 117 -0.11 6.31 14.68
C ASP A 117 0.66 5.13 15.31
N ALA A 118 0.04 4.39 16.24
CA ALA A 118 0.63 3.17 16.81
C ALA A 118 1.02 2.11 15.75
N TYR A 119 0.48 2.19 14.54
CA TYR A 119 0.82 1.29 13.45
C TYR A 119 2.23 1.53 12.88
N MET A 120 2.83 2.70 13.13
CA MET A 120 4.23 2.97 12.77
C MET A 120 5.20 1.95 13.37
N PHE A 121 4.87 1.41 14.56
CA PHE A 121 5.70 0.45 15.28
C PHE A 121 5.37 -1.00 14.98
N LYS A 122 4.21 -1.27 14.39
CA LYS A 122 3.71 -2.63 14.14
C LYS A 122 3.86 -3.08 12.70
N TYR A 123 3.74 -2.16 11.75
CA TYR A 123 3.67 -2.48 10.32
C TYR A 123 4.65 -1.66 9.50
N ASP A 124 5.15 -2.26 8.43
CA ASP A 124 5.99 -1.61 7.43
C ASP A 124 5.11 -0.94 6.36
N MET A 125 4.37 0.09 6.77
CA MET A 125 3.35 0.72 5.94
C MET A 125 3.91 1.44 4.72
N VAL A 126 5.06 2.07 4.85
CA VAL A 126 5.65 2.92 3.80
C VAL A 126 6.55 2.15 2.83
N ARG A 127 6.73 0.84 3.05
CA ARG A 127 7.47 -0.03 2.12
C ARG A 127 6.97 0.09 0.68
N ASN A 128 5.66 0.19 0.54
CA ASN A 128 4.96 0.21 -0.75
C ASN A 128 4.76 1.61 -1.34
N ILE A 129 5.37 2.66 -0.77
CA ILE A 129 5.25 4.00 -1.32
C ILE A 129 6.14 4.16 -2.57
N LYS A 130 5.61 4.82 -3.59
CA LYS A 130 6.39 5.21 -4.78
C LYS A 130 7.42 6.27 -4.42
N ASP A 131 8.43 6.42 -5.26
CA ASP A 131 9.31 7.58 -5.22
C ASP A 131 8.48 8.86 -5.43
N GLY A 132 8.68 9.87 -4.57
CA GLY A 132 7.88 11.09 -4.55
C GLY A 132 6.43 10.94 -4.09
N GLY A 133 6.02 9.73 -3.64
CA GLY A 133 4.68 9.47 -3.14
C GLY A 133 4.35 10.23 -1.86
N THR A 134 3.08 10.19 -1.46
CA THR A 134 2.59 10.93 -0.29
C THR A 134 2.19 9.98 0.84
N PHE A 135 2.65 10.25 2.06
CA PHE A 135 2.21 9.58 3.28
C PHE A 135 1.49 10.56 4.20
N LEU A 136 0.24 10.21 4.59
CA LEU A 136 -0.58 10.96 5.53
C LEU A 136 -0.81 10.15 6.80
N LEU A 137 -0.47 10.71 7.96
CA LEU A 137 -0.66 10.08 9.26
C LEU A 137 -1.67 10.85 10.09
N ASN A 138 -2.70 10.18 10.60
CA ASN A 138 -3.54 10.74 11.66
C ASN A 138 -2.84 10.54 12.99
N THR A 139 -2.54 11.65 13.67
CA THR A 139 -1.85 11.66 14.96
C THR A 139 -2.17 12.92 15.74
N THR A 140 -2.04 12.86 17.06
CA THR A 140 -2.12 14.02 17.95
C THR A 140 -0.78 14.74 18.15
N PHE A 141 0.32 14.14 17.71
CA PHE A 141 1.65 14.73 17.81
C PHE A 141 1.79 15.97 16.92
N SER A 142 2.55 16.95 17.40
CA SER A 142 3.01 18.08 16.60
C SER A 142 4.04 17.64 15.55
N LYS A 143 4.44 18.57 14.67
CA LYS A 143 5.49 18.31 13.65
C LYS A 143 6.83 17.96 14.27
N GLU A 144 7.16 18.60 15.37
CA GLU A 144 8.40 18.41 16.10
C GLU A 144 8.40 17.06 16.81
N GLU A 145 7.32 16.77 17.55
CA GLU A 145 7.19 15.53 18.31
C GLU A 145 7.15 14.29 17.41
N ILE A 146 6.44 14.34 16.26
CA ILE A 146 6.35 13.17 15.39
C ILE A 146 7.71 12.78 14.81
N VAL A 147 8.60 13.75 14.56
CA VAL A 147 9.96 13.48 14.07
C VAL A 147 10.75 12.68 15.11
N GLU A 148 10.57 12.96 16.39
CA GLU A 148 11.24 12.21 17.47
C GLU A 148 10.63 10.82 17.65
N HIS A 149 9.31 10.71 17.62
CA HIS A 149 8.58 9.46 17.87
C HIS A 149 8.62 8.46 16.72
N MET A 150 8.78 8.94 15.47
CA MET A 150 8.78 8.07 14.28
C MET A 150 9.96 7.08 14.31
N PRO A 151 9.73 5.79 14.03
CA PRO A 151 10.81 4.80 13.94
C PRO A 151 11.87 5.18 12.90
N ASN A 152 13.15 5.00 13.21
CA ASN A 152 14.27 5.35 12.32
C ASN A 152 14.17 4.62 10.96
N ARG A 153 13.69 3.38 10.95
CA ARG A 153 13.45 2.63 9.71
C ARG A 153 12.47 3.38 8.80
N MET A 154 11.37 3.88 9.36
CA MET A 154 10.35 4.60 8.59
C MET A 154 10.88 5.93 8.07
N LYS A 155 11.64 6.68 8.89
CA LYS A 155 12.34 7.91 8.45
C LYS A 155 13.25 7.65 7.26
N ALA A 156 14.07 6.60 7.35
CA ALA A 156 14.99 6.22 6.28
C ALA A 156 14.25 5.82 4.98
N GLN A 157 13.13 5.10 5.11
CA GLN A 157 12.32 4.70 3.95
C GLN A 157 11.68 5.91 3.27
N LEU A 158 11.06 6.82 4.05
CA LEU A 158 10.45 8.04 3.52
C LEU A 158 11.49 8.94 2.83
N ALA A 159 12.67 9.12 3.46
CA ALA A 159 13.75 9.89 2.87
C ALA A 159 14.27 9.26 1.58
N LYS A 160 14.53 7.94 1.57
CA LYS A 160 15.01 7.20 0.39
C LYS A 160 14.04 7.29 -0.80
N LYS A 161 12.75 7.39 -0.51
CA LYS A 161 11.68 7.49 -1.51
C LYS A 161 11.26 8.93 -1.82
N HIS A 162 11.97 9.92 -1.29
CA HIS A 162 11.63 11.35 -1.43
C HIS A 162 10.14 11.61 -1.16
N ALA A 163 9.55 10.84 -0.23
CA ALA A 163 8.13 10.86 0.04
C ALA A 163 7.72 12.15 0.77
N LYS A 164 6.57 12.68 0.39
CA LYS A 164 5.94 13.81 1.07
C LYS A 164 5.23 13.30 2.31
N PHE A 165 5.60 13.78 3.48
CA PHE A 165 4.99 13.39 4.74
C PHE A 165 4.08 14.48 5.27
N TYR A 166 2.83 14.12 5.59
CA TYR A 166 1.83 15.00 6.17
C TYR A 166 1.23 14.37 7.42
N ILE A 167 0.82 15.21 8.37
CA ILE A 167 0.08 14.81 9.55
C ILE A 167 -1.25 15.54 9.62
N ILE A 168 -2.23 14.91 10.24
CA ILE A 168 -3.55 15.49 10.53
C ILE A 168 -3.98 15.03 11.92
N ASN A 169 -4.63 15.91 12.67
CA ASN A 169 -5.32 15.54 13.92
C ASN A 169 -6.83 15.49 13.66
N ALA A 170 -7.27 14.39 13.05
CA ALA A 170 -8.69 14.20 12.72
C ALA A 170 -9.57 14.11 13.97
N THR A 171 -9.05 13.62 15.09
CA THR A 171 -9.77 13.57 16.36
C THR A 171 -10.14 14.97 16.86
N LYS A 172 -9.17 15.89 16.81
CA LYS A 172 -9.43 17.28 17.20
C LYS A 172 -10.46 17.93 16.27
N ILE A 173 -10.32 17.74 14.96
CA ILE A 173 -11.27 18.30 13.97
C ILE A 173 -12.67 17.77 14.22
N ALA A 174 -12.83 16.46 14.51
CA ALA A 174 -14.14 15.86 14.79
C ALA A 174 -14.79 16.35 16.12
N GLN A 175 -13.99 16.85 17.07
CA GLN A 175 -14.50 17.42 18.32
C GLN A 175 -14.94 18.88 18.16
N GLU A 176 -14.48 19.57 17.14
CA GLU A 176 -14.80 20.98 16.87
C GLU A 176 -16.04 21.17 15.97
N ILE A 177 -16.59 20.07 15.42
CA ILE A 177 -17.82 20.04 14.60
C ILE A 177 -19.01 19.62 15.45
#